data_c383184f37e6485de6f867eab087f84a
#
_entry.id   c383184f37e6485de6f867eab087f84a
#
_cell.length_a   1.000
_cell.length_b   1.000
_cell.length_c   1.000
_cell.angle_alpha   90.00
_cell.angle_beta   90.00
_cell.angle_gamma   90.00
#
_symmetry.space_group_name_H-M   'P 1'
#
loop_
_entity.id
_entity.type
_entity.pdbx_description
1 polymer ?
#
loop_
_entity_poly.entity_id
_entity_poly.type
_entity_poly.pdbx_seq_one_letter_code
_entity_poly.pdbx_strand_id
1 'polypeptide(L)'
;LITEGILKGLDRPAALIGIAEKGYLTLALAAKARPGHSSMPPPETAIGMLSAALARLEDRQMPAAIRGVAAEMFDTIAPEMGGLNRVLLSNLWLFGPVVKSQLEKGASTNAMLRTTTALTVVQGGNKENVLPGRAEALVNFRILPGDTGDGVTAHVKATVANEAISVARSGHANE
;
A
#
# COMPACT_ATOMS: atom_id res chain seq x y z
N LEU A 1 -16.41 19.16 2.02
CA LEU A 1 -17.51 18.43 1.44
C LEU A 1 -18.52 18.12 2.55
N ILE A 2 -19.80 18.53 2.38
CA ILE A 2 -20.89 18.12 3.28
C ILE A 2 -21.57 16.90 2.65
N THR A 3 -21.77 15.85 3.42
CA THR A 3 -22.30 14.57 2.95
C THR A 3 -23.34 14.02 3.92
N GLU A 4 -24.31 13.29 3.38
CA GLU A 4 -25.27 12.49 4.15
C GLU A 4 -25.16 11.03 3.73
N GLY A 5 -25.24 10.10 4.69
CA GLY A 5 -25.28 8.65 4.43
C GLY A 5 -23.97 8.01 3.96
N ILE A 6 -22.85 8.74 3.86
CA ILE A 6 -21.55 8.16 3.47
C ILE A 6 -20.97 7.31 4.61
N LEU A 7 -21.17 7.72 5.84
CA LEU A 7 -20.72 6.97 7.02
C LEU A 7 -21.90 6.14 7.55
N LYS A 8 -21.85 4.82 7.33
CA LYS A 8 -22.89 3.91 7.83
C LYS A 8 -23.02 4.02 9.35
N GLY A 9 -24.23 4.34 9.83
CA GLY A 9 -24.53 4.51 11.25
C GLY A 9 -24.38 5.94 11.75
N LEU A 10 -24.14 6.90 10.86
CA LEU A 10 -24.26 8.33 11.14
C LEU A 10 -25.52 8.88 10.43
N ASP A 11 -26.56 9.18 11.21
CA ASP A 11 -27.87 9.63 10.71
C ASP A 11 -27.95 11.17 10.58
N ARG A 12 -26.80 11.84 10.53
CA ARG A 12 -26.68 13.30 10.45
C ARG A 12 -25.74 13.72 9.32
N PRO A 13 -25.92 14.92 8.75
CA PRO A 13 -24.94 15.47 7.81
C PRO A 13 -23.54 15.58 8.45
N ALA A 14 -22.52 15.16 7.71
CA ALA A 14 -21.12 15.28 8.13
C ALA A 14 -20.35 16.20 7.19
N ALA A 15 -19.59 17.14 7.76
CA ALA A 15 -18.63 17.95 7.01
C ALA A 15 -17.26 17.25 7.03
N LEU A 16 -16.81 16.76 5.88
CA LEU A 16 -15.48 16.18 5.73
C LEU A 16 -14.48 17.28 5.36
N ILE A 17 -13.52 17.52 6.23
CA ILE A 17 -12.46 18.51 6.07
C ILE A 17 -11.14 17.75 5.91
N GLY A 18 -10.50 17.90 4.73
CA GLY A 18 -9.16 17.37 4.50
C GLY A 18 -8.13 18.26 5.22
N ILE A 19 -7.43 17.70 6.19
CA ILE A 19 -6.42 18.42 7.00
C ILE A 19 -5.00 17.97 6.71
N ALA A 20 -4.81 16.91 5.93
CA ALA A 20 -3.52 16.43 5.49
C ALA A 20 -3.63 15.70 4.15
N GLU A 21 -2.56 15.74 3.37
CA GLU A 21 -2.41 14.97 2.15
C GLU A 21 -1.32 13.90 2.36
N LYS A 22 -1.51 12.72 1.75
CA LYS A 22 -0.50 11.67 1.77
C LYS A 22 0.70 12.06 0.93
N GLY A 23 1.88 11.76 1.44
CA GLY A 23 3.11 11.87 0.66
C GLY A 23 3.10 10.95 -0.57
N TYR A 24 4.07 11.16 -1.45
CA TYR A 24 4.21 10.43 -2.71
C TYR A 24 5.62 9.87 -2.84
N LEU A 25 5.74 8.59 -3.16
CA LEU A 25 7.02 7.95 -3.48
C LEU A 25 6.83 6.92 -4.58
N THR A 26 7.71 6.88 -5.56
CA THR A 26 7.81 5.79 -6.52
C THR A 26 9.14 5.08 -6.36
N LEU A 27 9.09 3.75 -6.23
CA LEU A 27 10.27 2.89 -6.24
C LEU A 27 10.34 2.14 -7.56
N ALA A 28 11.52 2.13 -8.17
CA ALA A 28 11.86 1.29 -9.30
C ALA A 28 12.52 0.00 -8.80
N LEU A 29 11.96 -1.12 -9.17
CA LEU A 29 12.51 -2.45 -8.95
C LEU A 29 13.08 -2.98 -10.26
N ALA A 30 14.31 -3.47 -10.27
CA ALA A 30 14.91 -4.05 -11.46
C ALA A 30 15.59 -5.38 -11.13
N ALA A 31 15.08 -6.44 -11.72
CA ALA A 31 15.65 -7.78 -11.67
C ALA A 31 16.61 -7.97 -12.86
N LYS A 32 17.78 -8.54 -12.59
CA LYS A 32 18.77 -8.90 -13.62
C LYS A 32 19.00 -10.40 -13.62
N ALA A 33 19.03 -11.01 -14.81
CA ALA A 33 19.33 -12.41 -15.01
C ALA A 33 20.13 -12.60 -16.31
N ARG A 34 20.65 -13.80 -16.53
CA ARG A 34 21.31 -14.15 -17.79
C ARG A 34 20.25 -14.22 -18.92
N PRO A 35 20.39 -13.45 -20.01
CA PRO A 35 19.51 -13.59 -21.17
C PRO A 35 19.77 -14.92 -21.88
N GLY A 36 18.77 -15.42 -22.60
CA GLY A 36 18.92 -16.69 -23.30
C GLY A 36 17.75 -17.05 -24.18
N HIS A 37 17.80 -18.25 -24.76
CA HIS A 37 16.73 -18.81 -25.57
C HIS A 37 15.71 -19.53 -24.66
N SER A 38 14.43 -19.41 -24.97
CA SER A 38 13.35 -20.00 -24.15
C SER A 38 13.36 -21.52 -24.07
N SER A 39 14.05 -22.21 -24.98
CA SER A 39 14.17 -23.69 -24.94
C SER A 39 15.11 -24.23 -23.85
N MET A 40 15.96 -23.37 -23.26
CA MET A 40 16.92 -23.74 -22.23
C MET A 40 16.87 -22.72 -21.09
N PRO A 41 15.75 -22.61 -20.36
CA PRO A 41 15.59 -21.61 -19.33
C PRO A 41 16.47 -21.94 -18.11
N PRO A 42 17.13 -20.95 -17.50
CA PRO A 42 17.76 -21.11 -16.20
C PRO A 42 16.68 -21.30 -15.10
N PRO A 43 17.07 -21.77 -13.90
CA PRO A 43 16.13 -21.91 -12.78
C PRO A 43 15.41 -20.61 -12.41
N GLU A 44 16.07 -19.46 -12.60
CA GLU A 44 15.54 -18.14 -12.31
C GLU A 44 15.71 -17.21 -13.52
N THR A 45 14.61 -16.59 -13.94
CA THR A 45 14.58 -15.57 -15.00
C THR A 45 14.33 -14.19 -14.41
N ALA A 46 14.72 -13.13 -15.11
CA ALA A 46 14.47 -11.76 -14.65
C ALA A 46 12.97 -11.49 -14.40
N ILE A 47 12.11 -11.94 -15.32
CA ILE A 47 10.65 -11.81 -15.18
C ILE A 47 10.14 -12.64 -14.00
N GLY A 48 10.60 -13.88 -13.85
CA GLY A 48 10.15 -14.76 -12.76
C GLY A 48 10.50 -14.21 -11.38
N MET A 49 11.74 -13.74 -11.18
CA MET A 49 12.18 -13.12 -9.93
C MET A 49 11.37 -11.85 -9.63
N LEU A 50 11.19 -10.97 -10.63
CA LEU A 50 10.42 -9.74 -10.45
C LEU A 50 8.97 -10.04 -10.11
N SER A 51 8.32 -10.95 -10.82
CA SER A 51 6.90 -11.33 -10.56
C SER A 51 6.71 -11.87 -9.15
N ALA A 52 7.62 -12.73 -8.68
CA ALA A 52 7.58 -13.24 -7.32
C ALA A 52 7.77 -12.14 -6.27
N ALA A 53 8.62 -11.14 -6.54
CA ALA A 53 8.80 -10.00 -5.66
C ALA A 53 7.56 -9.10 -5.62
N LEU A 54 6.93 -8.84 -6.76
CA LEU A 54 5.71 -8.04 -6.87
C LEU A 54 4.53 -8.71 -6.14
N ALA A 55 4.35 -10.03 -6.29
CA ALA A 55 3.34 -10.78 -5.55
C ALA A 55 3.54 -10.66 -4.03
N ARG A 56 4.80 -10.79 -3.55
CA ARG A 56 5.09 -10.58 -2.13
C ARG A 56 4.77 -9.17 -1.64
N LEU A 57 4.96 -8.14 -2.46
CA LEU A 57 4.61 -6.76 -2.11
C LEU A 57 3.10 -6.53 -2.05
N GLU A 58 2.31 -7.19 -2.88
CA GLU A 58 0.84 -7.16 -2.78
C GLU A 58 0.33 -7.88 -1.54
N ASP A 59 0.90 -9.03 -1.21
CA ASP A 59 0.51 -9.83 -0.05
C ASP A 59 0.94 -9.20 1.28
N ARG A 60 2.12 -8.56 1.30
CA ARG A 60 2.72 -7.97 2.51
C ARG A 60 2.68 -6.46 2.46
N GLN A 61 1.47 -5.92 2.56
CA GLN A 61 1.24 -4.48 2.61
C GLN A 61 1.92 -3.82 3.82
N MET A 62 2.16 -2.51 3.73
CA MET A 62 2.60 -1.71 4.88
C MET A 62 1.64 -1.89 6.07
N PRO A 63 2.14 -1.88 7.31
CA PRO A 63 1.30 -2.08 8.50
C PRO A 63 0.15 -1.08 8.58
N ALA A 64 -1.06 -1.56 8.88
CA ALA A 64 -2.22 -0.72 9.13
C ALA A 64 -2.35 -0.39 10.61
N ALA A 65 -2.67 0.88 10.91
CA ALA A 65 -2.96 1.32 12.27
C ALA A 65 -4.00 2.45 12.27
N ILE A 66 -4.88 2.44 13.25
CA ILE A 66 -5.77 3.58 13.53
C ILE A 66 -4.94 4.60 14.32
N ARG A 67 -4.45 5.65 13.63
CA ARG A 67 -3.56 6.66 14.22
C ARG A 67 -3.70 8.00 13.52
N GLY A 68 -3.17 9.07 14.17
CA GLY A 68 -3.18 10.42 13.61
C GLY A 68 -4.56 10.86 13.18
N VAL A 69 -4.68 11.44 11.99
CA VAL A 69 -5.94 11.98 11.44
C VAL A 69 -7.10 10.97 11.47
N ALA A 70 -6.83 9.68 11.22
CA ALA A 70 -7.87 8.65 11.27
C ALA A 70 -8.38 8.42 12.70
N ALA A 71 -7.50 8.42 13.70
CA ALA A 71 -7.91 8.31 15.11
C ALA A 71 -8.74 9.53 15.54
N GLU A 72 -8.26 10.75 15.25
CA GLU A 72 -8.99 11.99 15.55
C GLU A 72 -10.38 12.04 14.90
N MET A 73 -10.48 11.59 13.64
CA MET A 73 -11.75 11.47 12.95
C MET A 73 -12.69 10.51 13.69
N PHE A 74 -12.23 9.33 14.08
CA PHE A 74 -13.07 8.36 14.79
C PHE A 74 -13.47 8.86 16.17
N ASP A 75 -12.59 9.50 16.92
CA ASP A 75 -12.91 10.12 18.21
C ASP A 75 -13.97 11.20 18.07
N THR A 76 -13.91 11.99 16.98
CA THR A 76 -14.88 13.06 16.71
C THR A 76 -16.25 12.53 16.33
N ILE A 77 -16.32 11.48 15.50
CA ILE A 77 -17.62 10.96 15.01
C ILE A 77 -18.25 9.93 15.94
N ALA A 78 -17.47 9.25 16.78
CA ALA A 78 -17.95 8.16 17.62
C ALA A 78 -19.16 8.57 18.52
N PRO A 79 -19.20 9.76 19.15
CA PRO A 79 -20.35 10.19 19.95
C PRO A 79 -21.64 10.40 19.14
N GLU A 80 -21.50 10.71 17.84
CA GLU A 80 -22.62 10.97 16.92
C GLU A 80 -23.12 9.71 16.20
N MET A 81 -22.40 8.59 16.36
CA MET A 81 -22.79 7.31 15.75
C MET A 81 -23.94 6.65 16.52
N GLY A 82 -24.76 5.87 15.81
CA GLY A 82 -25.84 5.07 16.40
C GLY A 82 -25.44 3.64 16.75
N GLY A 83 -26.14 3.04 17.71
CA GLY A 83 -26.10 1.61 18.00
C GLY A 83 -24.71 1.04 18.33
N LEU A 84 -24.41 -0.11 17.76
CA LEU A 84 -23.15 -0.83 17.99
C LEU A 84 -21.91 -0.05 17.52
N ASN A 85 -22.04 0.73 16.44
CA ASN A 85 -20.93 1.51 15.90
C ASN A 85 -20.40 2.52 16.93
N ARG A 86 -21.30 3.17 17.69
CA ARG A 86 -20.90 4.06 18.78
C ARG A 86 -20.07 3.32 19.83
N VAL A 87 -20.52 2.14 20.27
CA VAL A 87 -19.81 1.35 21.28
C VAL A 87 -18.43 0.97 20.77
N LEU A 88 -18.31 0.49 19.54
CA LEU A 88 -17.04 0.06 18.95
C LEU A 88 -16.05 1.22 18.79
N LEU A 89 -16.50 2.34 18.23
CA LEU A 89 -15.64 3.50 17.94
C LEU A 89 -15.26 4.27 19.21
N SER A 90 -16.17 4.39 20.21
CA SER A 90 -15.85 5.02 21.49
C SER A 90 -14.91 4.18 22.39
N ASN A 91 -14.65 2.92 22.03
CA ASN A 91 -13.80 2.03 22.81
C ASN A 91 -12.73 1.36 21.90
N LEU A 92 -12.05 2.15 21.07
CA LEU A 92 -11.01 1.65 20.17
C LEU A 92 -9.85 0.98 20.91
N TRP A 93 -9.59 1.34 22.16
CA TRP A 93 -8.60 0.67 23.00
C TRP A 93 -8.93 -0.83 23.21
N LEU A 94 -10.22 -1.22 23.21
CA LEU A 94 -10.70 -2.59 23.35
C LEU A 94 -11.02 -3.23 22.00
N PHE A 95 -11.75 -2.51 21.14
CA PHE A 95 -12.27 -3.02 19.88
C PHE A 95 -11.42 -2.64 18.65
N GLY A 96 -10.29 -1.93 18.85
CA GLY A 96 -9.40 -1.49 17.77
C GLY A 96 -9.03 -2.57 16.78
N PRO A 97 -8.63 -3.79 17.20
CA PRO A 97 -8.32 -4.88 16.27
C PRO A 97 -9.51 -5.27 15.37
N VAL A 98 -10.73 -5.30 15.92
CA VAL A 98 -11.96 -5.65 15.18
C VAL A 98 -12.31 -4.53 14.20
N VAL A 99 -12.32 -3.28 14.66
CA VAL A 99 -12.58 -2.11 13.82
C VAL A 99 -11.56 -2.02 12.68
N LYS A 100 -10.27 -2.15 12.98
CA LYS A 100 -9.20 -2.17 11.99
C LYS A 100 -9.44 -3.24 10.93
N SER A 101 -9.71 -4.48 11.32
CA SER A 101 -9.97 -5.59 10.40
C SER A 101 -11.16 -5.34 9.47
N GLN A 102 -12.19 -4.65 9.93
CA GLN A 102 -13.32 -4.26 9.08
C GLN A 102 -12.97 -3.14 8.12
N LEU A 103 -12.22 -2.14 8.58
CA LEU A 103 -11.77 -1.01 7.76
C LEU A 103 -10.77 -1.45 6.66
N GLU A 104 -9.96 -2.45 6.91
CA GLU A 104 -9.02 -3.02 5.93
C GLU A 104 -9.71 -3.65 4.73
N LYS A 105 -10.98 -4.06 4.83
CA LYS A 105 -11.73 -4.67 3.72
C LYS A 105 -12.18 -3.68 2.65
N GLY A 106 -12.32 -2.41 3.00
CA GLY A 106 -12.72 -1.36 2.07
C GLY A 106 -11.51 -0.63 1.49
N ALA A 107 -11.43 -0.42 0.18
CA ALA A 107 -10.29 0.24 -0.45
C ALA A 107 -10.03 1.65 0.13
N SER A 108 -11.06 2.48 0.27
CA SER A 108 -10.92 3.83 0.82
C SER A 108 -10.57 3.84 2.30
N THR A 109 -11.21 2.98 3.10
CA THR A 109 -10.96 2.88 4.54
C THR A 109 -9.60 2.26 4.84
N ASN A 110 -9.17 1.24 4.08
CA ASN A 110 -7.83 0.68 4.17
C ASN A 110 -6.76 1.75 3.86
N ALA A 111 -7.00 2.57 2.84
CA ALA A 111 -6.10 3.66 2.50
C ALA A 111 -5.95 4.70 3.62
N MET A 112 -6.91 4.87 4.51
CA MET A 112 -6.81 5.77 5.66
C MET A 112 -5.92 5.22 6.78
N LEU A 113 -5.68 3.91 6.82
CA LEU A 113 -5.00 3.24 7.91
C LEU A 113 -3.52 2.96 7.65
N ARG A 114 -3.06 3.02 6.40
CA ARG A 114 -1.68 2.65 6.03
C ARG A 114 -1.14 3.46 4.85
N THR A 115 0.16 3.45 4.73
CA THR A 115 0.83 3.77 3.47
C THR A 115 0.44 2.72 2.45
N THR A 116 -0.17 3.14 1.33
CA THR A 116 -0.66 2.22 0.30
C THR A 116 0.42 1.89 -0.71
N THR A 117 0.42 0.64 -1.19
CA THR A 117 1.30 0.12 -2.24
C THR A 117 0.48 -0.12 -3.51
N ALA A 118 0.95 0.37 -4.65
CA ALA A 118 0.32 0.15 -5.94
C ALA A 118 1.37 -0.22 -6.99
N LEU A 119 1.21 -1.39 -7.62
CA LEU A 119 2.03 -1.81 -8.75
C LEU A 119 1.48 -1.12 -10.00
N THR A 120 2.26 -0.21 -10.61
CA THR A 120 1.73 0.67 -11.66
C THR A 120 2.31 0.40 -13.04
N VAL A 121 3.56 -0.03 -13.13
CA VAL A 121 4.22 -0.33 -14.40
C VAL A 121 5.02 -1.61 -14.26
N VAL A 122 4.95 -2.49 -15.26
CA VAL A 122 5.83 -3.67 -15.38
C VAL A 122 6.33 -3.75 -16.82
N GLN A 123 7.64 -3.95 -16.98
CA GLN A 123 8.28 -4.12 -18.28
C GLN A 123 9.28 -5.28 -18.23
N GLY A 124 9.27 -6.12 -19.26
CA GLY A 124 10.23 -7.22 -19.39
C GLY A 124 10.01 -8.01 -20.67
N GLY A 125 11.09 -8.26 -21.39
CA GLY A 125 11.04 -8.98 -22.65
C GLY A 125 10.39 -8.21 -23.81
N ASN A 126 10.71 -8.62 -25.03
CA ASN A 126 10.15 -8.06 -26.26
C ASN A 126 9.90 -9.14 -27.33
N LYS A 127 10.21 -10.38 -27.04
CA LYS A 127 10.00 -11.54 -27.93
C LYS A 127 9.62 -12.77 -27.13
N GLU A 128 8.70 -13.56 -27.65
CA GLU A 128 8.15 -14.76 -26.99
C GLU A 128 9.16 -15.87 -26.75
N ASN A 129 10.22 -15.95 -27.55
CA ASN A 129 11.24 -17.01 -27.50
C ASN A 129 12.59 -16.55 -26.94
N VAL A 130 12.66 -15.36 -26.34
CA VAL A 130 13.89 -14.79 -25.77
C VAL A 130 13.67 -14.44 -24.30
N LEU A 131 14.55 -14.98 -23.45
CA LEU A 131 14.59 -14.61 -22.04
C LEU A 131 15.29 -13.27 -21.89
N PRO A 132 14.63 -12.24 -21.32
CA PRO A 132 15.25 -10.94 -21.13
C PRO A 132 16.32 -10.98 -20.04
N GLY A 133 17.39 -10.24 -20.23
CA GLY A 133 18.43 -10.04 -19.22
C GLY A 133 18.02 -9.09 -18.09
N ARG A 134 16.89 -8.38 -18.26
CA ARG A 134 16.36 -7.40 -17.29
C ARG A 134 14.85 -7.37 -17.34
N ALA A 135 14.22 -7.22 -16.17
CA ALA A 135 12.82 -6.88 -16.01
C ALA A 135 12.68 -5.79 -14.96
N GLU A 136 11.75 -4.87 -15.16
CA GLU A 136 11.57 -3.69 -14.31
C GLU A 136 10.11 -3.48 -13.93
N ALA A 137 9.91 -2.89 -12.75
CA ALA A 137 8.60 -2.44 -12.30
C ALA A 137 8.70 -1.09 -11.58
N LEU A 138 7.64 -0.30 -11.69
CA LEU A 138 7.43 0.86 -10.84
C LEU A 138 6.32 0.54 -9.83
N VAL A 139 6.63 0.82 -8.58
CA VAL A 139 5.69 0.65 -7.46
C VAL A 139 5.48 2.02 -6.84
N ASN A 140 4.23 2.48 -6.84
CA ASN A 140 3.84 3.76 -6.28
C ASN A 140 3.33 3.59 -4.84
N PHE A 141 3.75 4.50 -3.99
CA PHE A 141 3.34 4.57 -2.60
C PHE A 141 2.68 5.92 -2.31
N ARG A 142 1.56 5.87 -1.58
CA ARG A 142 0.98 7.05 -0.94
C ARG A 142 1.27 6.96 0.54
N ILE A 143 2.20 7.81 0.99
CA ILE A 143 2.78 7.74 2.34
C ILE A 143 1.79 8.34 3.33
N LEU A 144 1.40 7.55 4.34
CA LEU A 144 0.54 8.04 5.41
C LEU A 144 1.34 8.99 6.31
N PRO A 145 0.78 10.13 6.74
CA PRO A 145 1.44 10.99 7.71
C PRO A 145 1.99 10.23 8.93
N GLY A 146 3.28 10.45 9.22
CA GLY A 146 4.04 9.72 10.24
C GLY A 146 4.84 8.52 9.73
N ASP A 147 4.65 8.08 8.48
CA ASP A 147 5.59 7.20 7.80
C ASP A 147 6.62 8.02 7.01
N THR A 148 7.74 7.41 6.64
CA THR A 148 8.81 8.06 5.87
C THR A 148 9.16 7.26 4.62
N GLY A 149 9.66 7.93 3.59
CA GLY A 149 10.13 7.25 2.37
C GLY A 149 11.27 6.27 2.62
N ASP A 150 12.12 6.53 3.62
CA ASP A 150 13.15 5.57 4.05
C ASP A 150 12.54 4.33 4.69
N GLY A 151 11.51 4.49 5.54
CA GLY A 151 10.76 3.38 6.13
C GLY A 151 10.07 2.52 5.07
N VAL A 152 9.43 3.16 4.07
CA VAL A 152 8.83 2.46 2.92
C VAL A 152 9.89 1.69 2.13
N THR A 153 11.03 2.33 1.84
CA THR A 153 12.12 1.69 1.09
C THR A 153 12.69 0.48 1.84
N ALA A 154 12.84 0.59 3.16
CA ALA A 154 13.30 -0.51 4.01
C ALA A 154 12.30 -1.69 4.01
N HIS A 155 10.99 -1.40 4.13
CA HIS A 155 9.93 -2.40 4.05
C HIS A 155 9.95 -3.14 2.69
N VAL A 156 10.08 -2.39 1.59
CA VAL A 156 10.15 -2.97 0.24
C VAL A 156 11.35 -3.89 0.11
N LYS A 157 12.54 -3.46 0.51
CA LYS A 157 13.76 -4.30 0.46
C LYS A 157 13.61 -5.58 1.29
N ALA A 158 13.07 -5.47 2.49
CA ALA A 158 12.82 -6.62 3.36
C ALA A 158 11.77 -7.59 2.77
N THR A 159 10.75 -7.07 2.10
CA THR A 159 9.68 -7.87 1.48
C THR A 159 10.14 -8.53 0.19
N VAL A 160 10.89 -7.81 -0.65
CA VAL A 160 11.48 -8.35 -1.89
C VAL A 160 12.43 -9.50 -1.58
N ALA A 161 13.27 -9.35 -0.56
CA ALA A 161 14.18 -10.38 -0.05
C ALA A 161 14.93 -11.15 -1.16
N ASN A 162 15.48 -10.44 -2.16
CA ASN A 162 16.23 -11.00 -3.28
C ASN A 162 17.31 -10.00 -3.73
N GLU A 163 18.58 -10.37 -3.58
CA GLU A 163 19.73 -9.51 -3.89
C GLU A 163 19.90 -9.27 -5.41
N ALA A 164 19.33 -10.11 -6.26
CA ALA A 164 19.30 -9.91 -7.71
C ALA A 164 18.35 -8.81 -8.16
N ILE A 165 17.54 -8.26 -7.23
CA ILE A 165 16.59 -7.17 -7.48
C ILE A 165 17.09 -5.91 -6.81
N SER A 166 17.44 -4.90 -7.61
CA SER A 166 17.74 -3.57 -7.11
C SER A 166 16.45 -2.80 -6.82
N VAL A 167 16.45 -2.02 -5.73
CA VAL A 167 15.36 -1.13 -5.34
C VAL A 167 15.92 0.28 -5.22
N ALA A 168 15.39 1.21 -6.02
CA ALA A 168 15.83 2.60 -6.06
C ALA A 168 14.62 3.55 -6.13
N ARG A 169 14.76 4.77 -5.60
CA ARG A 169 13.76 5.82 -5.77
C ARG A 169 13.74 6.26 -7.23
N SER A 170 12.54 6.45 -7.79
CA SER A 170 12.31 6.90 -9.17
C SER A 170 11.45 8.17 -9.14
N GLY A 171 11.93 9.24 -9.80
CA GLY A 171 11.20 10.51 -9.87
C GLY A 171 11.31 11.35 -8.59
N HIS A 172 10.42 12.34 -8.47
CA HIS A 172 10.33 13.21 -7.29
C HIS A 172 9.51 12.51 -6.22
N ALA A 173 9.99 12.52 -4.98
CA ALA A 173 9.25 12.08 -3.80
C ALA A 173 8.85 13.32 -3.00
N ASN A 174 7.59 13.36 -2.52
CA ASN A 174 7.11 14.32 -1.52
C ASN A 174 6.77 13.52 -0.26
N GLU A 175 7.42 13.84 0.83
CA GLU A 175 7.19 13.22 2.16
C GLU A 175 6.37 14.14 3.04
#